data_f71497ca60e1e39482e3c783fa552e3b
#
_entry.id   f71497ca60e1e39482e3c783fa552e3b
#
_cell.length_a   1.000
_cell.length_b   1.000
_cell.length_c   1.000
_cell.angle_alpha   90.00
_cell.angle_beta   90.00
_cell.angle_gamma   90.00
#
_symmetry.space_group_name_H-M   'P 1'
#
loop_
_entity.id
_entity.type
_entity.pdbx_description
1 polymer ?
#
loop_
_entity_poly.entity_id
_entity_poly.type
_entity_poly.pdbx_seq_one_letter_code
_entity_poly.pdbx_strand_id
1 'polypeptide(L)'
;LMRLFGGEKIAAMVDKMGMQEDEALEASMLSSTVERAQKKVEENNFGIRKRLLEYDDVMNSQREVIYTKRRNALSGERVEIDVMNMMQDIAQILVDRSEDMDYESFSELVMTSLSIDLGFDEAVFAKGNKEAMAELLHKHILETYERRMDTMLQRAYPIIKEVYEKQGAIYQNIAIPISDGRKMLTLSVNLKKAYESEGKEIARSLSKTITLWQIDDKWKEHLRDMDDLKQSVQNATYEQKDPLLIYKFESFNLFSQMLEDLNKDVLSFLLRAFIPLRDASEARESAPQQPKRNMDQMQTSRTDLVTNGGEQKS
;
A
#
# COMPACT_ATOMS: atom_id res chain seq x y z
N LEU A 1 -33.61 -8.55 -26.17
CA LEU A 1 -33.16 -9.90 -26.60
C LEU A 1 -33.38 -10.14 -28.08
N MET A 2 -34.60 -9.93 -28.62
CA MET A 2 -34.92 -10.14 -30.05
C MET A 2 -34.05 -9.29 -30.98
N ARG A 3 -33.80 -8.01 -30.72
CA ARG A 3 -32.93 -7.15 -31.55
C ARG A 3 -31.46 -7.60 -31.60
N LEU A 4 -30.97 -8.27 -30.55
CA LEU A 4 -29.56 -8.73 -30.47
C LEU A 4 -29.32 -10.10 -31.17
N PHE A 5 -30.34 -10.92 -31.29
CA PHE A 5 -30.19 -12.31 -31.74
C PHE A 5 -31.04 -12.72 -32.97
N GLY A 6 -31.22 -11.80 -33.90
CA GLY A 6 -31.88 -12.09 -35.16
C GLY A 6 -33.34 -11.69 -35.24
N GLY A 7 -33.67 -10.53 -34.66
CA GLY A 7 -35.01 -9.94 -34.65
C GLY A 7 -35.69 -9.93 -36.03
N GLU A 8 -34.94 -9.69 -37.12
CA GLU A 8 -35.47 -9.67 -38.46
C GLU A 8 -35.98 -11.06 -38.91
N LYS A 9 -35.26 -12.14 -38.58
CA LYS A 9 -35.68 -13.50 -38.92
C LYS A 9 -36.90 -13.96 -38.12
N ILE A 10 -36.98 -13.53 -36.86
CA ILE A 10 -38.11 -13.83 -35.98
C ILE A 10 -39.32 -13.01 -36.40
N ALA A 11 -39.16 -11.71 -36.72
CA ALA A 11 -40.20 -10.86 -37.24
C ALA A 11 -40.79 -11.43 -38.56
N ALA A 12 -39.95 -11.78 -39.50
CA ALA A 12 -40.37 -12.42 -40.76
C ALA A 12 -41.09 -13.78 -40.60
N MET A 13 -40.79 -14.50 -39.51
CA MET A 13 -41.45 -15.74 -39.15
C MET A 13 -42.82 -15.51 -38.51
N VAL A 14 -42.96 -14.50 -37.66
CA VAL A 14 -44.21 -14.06 -37.06
C VAL A 14 -45.18 -13.53 -38.11
N ASP A 15 -44.67 -12.69 -39.05
CA ASP A 15 -45.42 -12.19 -40.19
C ASP A 15 -45.95 -13.31 -41.10
N LYS A 16 -45.15 -14.37 -41.34
CA LYS A 16 -45.58 -15.54 -42.10
C LYS A 16 -46.65 -16.39 -41.42
N MET A 17 -46.73 -16.35 -40.08
CA MET A 17 -47.75 -17.07 -39.33
C MET A 17 -49.10 -16.31 -39.22
N GLY A 18 -49.16 -15.09 -39.75
CA GLY A 18 -50.43 -14.32 -39.82
C GLY A 18 -51.01 -13.93 -38.46
N MET A 19 -50.15 -13.78 -37.43
CA MET A 19 -50.57 -13.44 -36.05
C MET A 19 -50.87 -11.94 -35.91
N GLN A 20 -51.89 -11.60 -35.13
CA GLN A 20 -52.24 -10.22 -34.81
C GLN A 20 -51.34 -9.70 -33.66
N GLU A 21 -51.14 -8.38 -33.63
CA GLU A 21 -50.16 -7.70 -32.72
C GLU A 21 -50.36 -7.97 -31.22
N ASP A 22 -51.53 -8.48 -30.80
CA ASP A 22 -51.89 -8.72 -29.35
C ASP A 22 -51.99 -10.22 -28.98
N GLU A 23 -51.64 -11.16 -29.90
CA GLU A 23 -51.70 -12.59 -29.57
C GLU A 23 -50.43 -13.07 -28.83
N ALA A 24 -50.62 -13.76 -27.70
CA ALA A 24 -49.54 -14.38 -26.94
C ALA A 24 -48.91 -15.53 -27.75
N LEU A 25 -47.63 -15.35 -28.10
CA LEU A 25 -46.87 -16.33 -28.89
C LEU A 25 -46.46 -17.52 -28.02
N GLU A 26 -47.25 -18.58 -27.98
CA GLU A 26 -46.98 -19.86 -27.29
C GLU A 26 -46.32 -20.94 -28.21
N ALA A 27 -45.67 -20.57 -29.30
CA ALA A 27 -45.01 -21.53 -30.13
C ALA A 27 -43.72 -22.06 -29.47
N SER A 28 -43.61 -23.37 -29.30
CA SER A 28 -42.47 -24.07 -28.70
C SER A 28 -41.13 -23.73 -29.34
N MET A 29 -41.13 -23.38 -30.63
CA MET A 29 -39.97 -22.96 -31.42
C MET A 29 -39.50 -21.57 -31.00
N LEU A 30 -40.39 -20.66 -30.66
CA LEU A 30 -40.05 -19.32 -30.13
C LEU A 30 -39.49 -19.40 -28.72
N SER A 31 -40.08 -20.23 -27.85
CA SER A 31 -39.59 -20.49 -26.51
C SER A 31 -38.15 -21.02 -26.54
N SER A 32 -37.86 -21.99 -27.42
CA SER A 32 -36.49 -22.53 -27.54
C SER A 32 -35.47 -21.50 -28.09
N THR A 33 -35.93 -20.60 -28.98
CA THR A 33 -35.07 -19.54 -29.53
C THR A 33 -34.77 -18.47 -28.47
N VAL A 34 -35.77 -18.10 -27.68
CA VAL A 34 -35.59 -17.17 -26.54
C VAL A 34 -34.67 -17.79 -25.49
N GLU A 35 -34.87 -19.07 -25.14
CA GLU A 35 -34.02 -19.79 -24.19
C GLU A 35 -32.55 -19.82 -24.64
N ARG A 36 -32.28 -20.14 -25.92
CA ARG A 36 -30.92 -20.10 -26.49
C ARG A 36 -30.31 -18.69 -26.44
N ALA A 37 -31.11 -17.67 -26.75
CA ALA A 37 -30.67 -16.27 -26.68
C ALA A 37 -30.34 -15.86 -25.25
N GLN A 38 -31.19 -16.24 -24.28
CA GLN A 38 -30.95 -15.99 -22.85
C GLN A 38 -29.67 -16.68 -22.36
N LYS A 39 -29.50 -17.98 -22.72
CA LYS A 39 -28.30 -18.73 -22.36
C LYS A 39 -27.02 -18.09 -22.92
N LYS A 40 -27.06 -17.64 -24.16
CA LYS A 40 -25.91 -16.99 -24.80
C LYS A 40 -25.57 -15.64 -24.14
N VAL A 41 -26.57 -14.85 -23.74
CA VAL A 41 -26.37 -13.61 -22.95
C VAL A 41 -25.79 -13.92 -21.56
N GLU A 42 -26.32 -14.97 -20.91
CA GLU A 42 -25.82 -15.41 -19.60
C GLU A 42 -24.37 -15.90 -19.68
N GLU A 43 -24.03 -16.72 -20.68
CA GLU A 43 -22.65 -17.16 -20.93
C GLU A 43 -21.70 -15.98 -21.18
N ASN A 44 -22.13 -14.99 -21.97
CA ASN A 44 -21.33 -13.79 -22.21
C ASN A 44 -21.14 -12.97 -20.92
N ASN A 45 -22.20 -12.73 -20.18
CA ASN A 45 -22.16 -12.01 -18.92
C ASN A 45 -21.33 -12.74 -17.84
N PHE A 46 -21.42 -14.08 -17.83
CA PHE A 46 -20.59 -14.93 -17.00
C PHE A 46 -19.10 -14.76 -17.35
N GLY A 47 -18.77 -14.80 -18.64
CA GLY A 47 -17.40 -14.58 -19.12
C GLY A 47 -16.83 -13.21 -18.69
N ILE A 48 -17.64 -12.16 -18.82
CA ILE A 48 -17.25 -10.81 -18.40
C ILE A 48 -17.01 -10.77 -16.87
N ARG A 49 -17.96 -11.30 -16.08
CA ARG A 49 -17.81 -11.33 -14.60
C ARG A 49 -16.61 -12.16 -14.16
N LYS A 50 -16.38 -13.32 -14.78
CA LYS A 50 -15.22 -14.17 -14.49
C LYS A 50 -13.91 -13.40 -14.71
N ARG A 51 -13.78 -12.71 -15.84
CA ARG A 51 -12.59 -11.88 -16.11
C ARG A 51 -12.41 -10.79 -15.08
N LEU A 52 -13.46 -10.08 -14.68
CA LEU A 52 -13.37 -9.05 -13.64
C LEU A 52 -12.85 -9.63 -12.32
N LEU A 53 -13.34 -10.81 -11.90
CA LEU A 53 -12.86 -11.49 -10.70
C LEU A 53 -11.37 -11.85 -10.82
N GLU A 54 -10.92 -12.32 -11.98
CA GLU A 54 -9.51 -12.68 -12.21
C GLU A 54 -8.57 -11.48 -12.11
N TYR A 55 -9.01 -10.27 -12.49
CA TYR A 55 -8.29 -9.02 -12.24
C TYR A 55 -8.33 -8.61 -10.76
N ASP A 56 -9.48 -8.76 -10.12
CA ASP A 56 -9.65 -8.38 -8.71
C ASP A 56 -8.88 -9.31 -7.77
N ASP A 57 -8.72 -10.59 -8.11
CA ASP A 57 -7.94 -11.57 -7.32
C ASP A 57 -6.47 -11.14 -7.18
N VAL A 58 -5.87 -10.58 -8.23
CA VAL A 58 -4.50 -10.04 -8.18
C VAL A 58 -4.41 -8.91 -7.16
N MET A 59 -5.33 -7.95 -7.25
CA MET A 59 -5.37 -6.81 -6.32
C MET A 59 -5.67 -7.25 -4.88
N ASN A 60 -6.53 -8.25 -4.69
CA ASN A 60 -6.86 -8.77 -3.37
C ASN A 60 -5.65 -9.43 -2.71
N SER A 61 -4.87 -10.22 -3.46
CA SER A 61 -3.65 -10.85 -2.96
C SER A 61 -2.62 -9.81 -2.50
N GLN A 62 -2.41 -8.76 -3.28
CA GLN A 62 -1.51 -7.66 -2.92
C GLN A 62 -2.02 -6.88 -1.70
N ARG A 63 -3.34 -6.64 -1.62
CA ARG A 63 -3.99 -5.97 -0.49
C ARG A 63 -3.80 -6.73 0.81
N GLU A 64 -3.94 -8.06 0.78
CA GLU A 64 -3.73 -8.91 1.97
C GLU A 64 -2.30 -8.78 2.52
N VAL A 65 -1.30 -8.77 1.64
CA VAL A 65 0.11 -8.57 2.03
C VAL A 65 0.29 -7.21 2.71
N ILE A 66 -0.17 -6.14 2.08
CA ILE A 66 -0.01 -4.77 2.59
C ILE A 66 -0.79 -4.56 3.89
N TYR A 67 -2.02 -5.05 3.98
CA TYR A 67 -2.83 -4.91 5.20
C TYR A 67 -2.27 -5.73 6.36
N THR A 68 -1.62 -6.86 6.07
CA THR A 68 -0.90 -7.64 7.09
C THR A 68 0.33 -6.88 7.59
N LYS A 69 1.16 -6.34 6.70
CA LYS A 69 2.30 -5.47 7.08
C LYS A 69 1.81 -4.26 7.90
N ARG A 70 0.74 -3.60 7.45
CA ARG A 70 0.16 -2.46 8.16
C ARG A 70 -0.37 -2.83 9.56
N ARG A 71 -1.03 -3.97 9.69
CA ARG A 71 -1.52 -4.49 10.98
C ARG A 71 -0.36 -4.78 11.94
N ASN A 72 0.70 -5.41 11.46
CA ASN A 72 1.91 -5.68 12.25
C ASN A 72 2.55 -4.37 12.74
N ALA A 73 2.68 -3.38 11.86
CA ALA A 73 3.18 -2.07 12.23
C ALA A 73 2.26 -1.36 13.24
N LEU A 74 0.93 -1.47 13.12
CA LEU A 74 -0.03 -0.88 14.07
C LEU A 74 0.07 -1.51 15.47
N SER A 75 0.19 -2.84 15.57
CA SER A 75 0.36 -3.53 16.86
C SER A 75 1.67 -3.12 17.54
N GLY A 76 2.70 -2.81 16.76
CA GLY A 76 4.01 -2.39 17.26
C GLY A 76 4.85 -3.53 17.86
N GLU A 77 4.34 -4.75 17.90
CA GLU A 77 5.03 -5.89 18.55
C GLU A 77 6.20 -6.43 17.71
N ARG A 78 6.15 -6.27 16.39
CA ARG A 78 7.12 -6.84 15.43
C ARG A 78 7.86 -5.80 14.61
N VAL A 79 7.67 -4.51 14.87
CA VAL A 79 8.23 -3.43 14.04
C VAL A 79 9.76 -3.49 13.96
N GLU A 80 10.43 -3.82 15.06
CA GLU A 80 11.89 -3.94 15.11
C GLU A 80 12.38 -5.08 14.20
N ILE A 81 11.69 -6.24 14.25
CA ILE A 81 11.99 -7.39 13.38
C ILE A 81 11.73 -7.04 11.91
N ASP A 82 10.62 -6.37 11.63
CA ASP A 82 10.28 -5.95 10.27
C ASP A 82 11.33 -4.98 9.70
N VAL A 83 11.82 -4.03 10.51
CA VAL A 83 12.91 -3.12 10.12
C VAL A 83 14.23 -3.87 9.89
N MET A 84 14.57 -4.85 10.73
CA MET A 84 15.76 -5.69 10.51
C MET A 84 15.67 -6.50 9.21
N ASN A 85 14.49 -7.06 8.91
CA ASN A 85 14.25 -7.76 7.65
C ASN A 85 14.39 -6.80 6.45
N MET A 86 13.86 -5.58 6.55
CA MET A 86 14.03 -4.55 5.51
C MET A 86 15.51 -4.23 5.27
N MET A 87 16.34 -4.17 6.33
CA MET A 87 17.79 -3.95 6.20
C MET A 87 18.47 -5.08 5.44
N GLN A 88 18.11 -6.32 5.72
CA GLN A 88 18.65 -7.50 5.03
C GLN A 88 18.21 -7.51 3.56
N ASP A 89 16.92 -7.30 3.28
CA ASP A 89 16.37 -7.26 1.92
C ASP A 89 17.07 -6.19 1.08
N ILE A 90 17.21 -4.97 1.60
CA ILE A 90 17.84 -3.86 0.87
C ILE A 90 19.34 -4.11 0.66
N ALA A 91 20.05 -4.68 1.63
CA ALA A 91 21.46 -5.03 1.45
C ALA A 91 21.63 -6.02 0.29
N GLN A 92 20.79 -7.05 0.23
CA GLN A 92 20.81 -8.03 -0.86
C GLN A 92 20.49 -7.38 -2.21
N ILE A 93 19.41 -6.59 -2.29
CA ILE A 93 18.99 -5.91 -3.52
C ILE A 93 20.08 -4.97 -4.04
N LEU A 94 20.71 -4.17 -3.17
CA LEU A 94 21.78 -3.27 -3.57
C LEU A 94 23.00 -4.04 -4.11
N VAL A 95 23.38 -5.13 -3.45
CA VAL A 95 24.49 -5.97 -3.91
C VAL A 95 24.16 -6.68 -5.22
N ASP A 96 22.94 -7.15 -5.42
CA ASP A 96 22.52 -7.75 -6.70
C ASP A 96 22.62 -6.77 -7.87
N ARG A 97 22.37 -5.47 -7.62
CA ARG A 97 22.52 -4.40 -8.60
C ARG A 97 23.96 -4.00 -8.90
N SER A 98 24.93 -4.43 -8.08
CA SER A 98 26.34 -4.09 -8.27
C SER A 98 27.04 -4.86 -9.39
N GLU A 99 26.33 -5.78 -10.09
CA GLU A 99 26.95 -6.75 -11.03
C GLU A 99 27.80 -6.11 -12.13
N ASP A 100 27.31 -4.98 -12.70
CA ASP A 100 27.98 -4.25 -13.77
C ASP A 100 28.60 -2.93 -13.29
N MET A 101 28.78 -2.75 -11.97
CA MET A 101 29.28 -1.52 -11.38
C MET A 101 30.73 -1.67 -10.93
N ASP A 102 31.48 -0.57 -10.96
CA ASP A 102 32.73 -0.44 -10.23
C ASP A 102 32.46 -0.08 -8.74
N TYR A 103 33.52 -0.11 -7.93
CA TYR A 103 33.42 0.15 -6.51
C TYR A 103 32.89 1.56 -6.18
N GLU A 104 33.31 2.57 -6.96
CA GLU A 104 32.90 3.96 -6.76
C GLU A 104 31.42 4.13 -7.06
N SER A 105 30.94 3.62 -8.20
CA SER A 105 29.51 3.65 -8.58
C SER A 105 28.63 2.92 -7.59
N PHE A 106 29.10 1.77 -7.08
CA PHE A 106 28.36 1.02 -6.05
C PHE A 106 28.33 1.79 -4.73
N SER A 107 29.43 2.39 -4.31
CA SER A 107 29.49 3.27 -3.14
C SER A 107 28.53 4.43 -3.23
N GLU A 108 28.47 5.09 -4.41
CA GLU A 108 27.54 6.18 -4.68
C GLU A 108 26.06 5.70 -4.63
N LEU A 109 25.77 4.51 -5.16
CA LEU A 109 24.44 3.92 -5.09
C LEU A 109 23.99 3.71 -3.64
N VAL A 110 24.85 3.15 -2.78
CA VAL A 110 24.55 2.94 -1.36
C VAL A 110 24.40 4.26 -0.62
N MET A 111 25.31 5.22 -0.86
CA MET A 111 25.24 6.55 -0.27
C MET A 111 23.95 7.28 -0.65
N THR A 112 23.56 7.23 -1.91
CA THR A 112 22.33 7.88 -2.40
C THR A 112 21.07 7.20 -1.85
N SER A 113 21.08 5.88 -1.74
CA SER A 113 19.94 5.09 -1.28
C SER A 113 19.72 5.19 0.22
N LEU A 114 20.78 5.07 1.02
CA LEU A 114 20.70 4.91 2.48
C LEU A 114 21.40 6.04 3.27
N SER A 115 22.17 6.89 2.62
CA SER A 115 23.00 7.94 3.25
C SER A 115 24.02 7.39 4.26
N ILE A 116 24.63 6.26 3.89
CA ILE A 116 25.73 5.60 4.60
C ILE A 116 26.83 5.23 3.61
N ASP A 117 28.03 5.03 4.10
CA ASP A 117 29.14 4.44 3.36
C ASP A 117 28.98 2.91 3.23
N LEU A 118 29.80 2.27 2.39
CA LEU A 118 29.71 0.82 2.16
C LEU A 118 30.08 -0.03 3.39
N GLY A 119 30.92 0.49 4.28
CA GLY A 119 31.41 -0.25 5.43
C GLY A 119 32.46 -1.35 5.12
N PHE A 120 32.89 -1.47 3.85
CA PHE A 120 33.97 -2.36 3.40
C PHE A 120 34.76 -1.72 2.25
N ASP A 121 35.96 -2.24 2.00
CA ASP A 121 36.90 -1.69 1.03
C ASP A 121 36.79 -2.33 -0.37
N GLU A 122 37.48 -1.73 -1.34
CA GLU A 122 37.54 -2.19 -2.73
C GLU A 122 38.10 -3.64 -2.84
N ALA A 123 38.97 -4.05 -1.92
CA ALA A 123 39.56 -5.41 -1.95
C ALA A 123 38.48 -6.48 -1.65
N VAL A 124 37.46 -6.15 -0.86
CA VAL A 124 36.32 -7.04 -0.63
C VAL A 124 35.41 -7.07 -1.85
N PHE A 125 35.15 -5.90 -2.44
CA PHE A 125 34.33 -5.76 -3.65
C PHE A 125 34.94 -6.54 -4.83
N ALA A 126 36.24 -6.42 -5.05
CA ALA A 126 36.97 -7.10 -6.14
C ALA A 126 36.94 -8.63 -6.08
N LYS A 127 36.65 -9.21 -4.90
CA LYS A 127 36.47 -10.67 -4.77
C LYS A 127 35.16 -11.16 -5.38
N GLY A 128 34.21 -10.30 -5.64
CA GLY A 128 32.93 -10.61 -6.31
C GLY A 128 32.01 -11.57 -5.56
N ASN A 129 32.23 -11.82 -4.26
CA ASN A 129 31.36 -12.66 -3.45
C ASN A 129 30.14 -11.86 -2.96
N LYS A 130 29.03 -11.95 -3.70
CA LYS A 130 27.78 -11.21 -3.42
C LYS A 130 27.22 -11.53 -2.03
N GLU A 131 27.25 -12.78 -1.59
CA GLU A 131 26.75 -13.20 -0.27
C GLU A 131 27.53 -12.51 0.85
N ALA A 132 28.87 -12.55 0.77
CA ALA A 132 29.72 -11.90 1.76
C ALA A 132 29.58 -10.38 1.76
N MET A 133 29.42 -9.75 0.58
CA MET A 133 29.17 -8.31 0.48
C MET A 133 27.81 -7.93 1.08
N ALA A 134 26.76 -8.71 0.82
CA ALA A 134 25.43 -8.46 1.38
C ALA A 134 25.41 -8.61 2.92
N GLU A 135 26.12 -9.59 3.46
CA GLU A 135 26.26 -9.77 4.91
C GLU A 135 27.02 -8.61 5.55
N LEU A 136 28.13 -8.17 4.95
CA LEU A 136 28.90 -7.01 5.45
C LEU A 136 28.11 -5.72 5.37
N LEU A 137 27.41 -5.47 4.25
CA LEU A 137 26.55 -4.30 4.09
C LEU A 137 25.40 -4.32 5.09
N HIS A 138 24.70 -5.44 5.25
CA HIS A 138 23.64 -5.60 6.25
C HIS A 138 24.14 -5.27 7.66
N LYS A 139 25.28 -5.86 8.05
CA LYS A 139 25.90 -5.59 9.36
C LYS A 139 26.22 -4.10 9.53
N HIS A 140 26.78 -3.47 8.52
CA HIS A 140 27.12 -2.04 8.55
C HIS A 140 25.87 -1.14 8.64
N ILE A 141 24.80 -1.50 7.93
CA ILE A 141 23.50 -0.81 8.03
C ILE A 141 22.98 -0.89 9.47
N LEU A 142 22.99 -2.07 10.06
CA LEU A 142 22.51 -2.31 11.43
C LEU A 142 23.32 -1.51 12.46
N GLU A 143 24.65 -1.62 12.43
CA GLU A 143 25.55 -0.88 13.34
C GLU A 143 25.40 0.62 13.21
N THR A 144 25.20 1.12 11.99
CA THR A 144 24.99 2.55 11.75
C THR A 144 23.63 3.01 12.26
N TYR A 145 22.58 2.20 12.08
CA TYR A 145 21.25 2.45 12.61
C TYR A 145 21.27 2.53 14.13
N GLU A 146 21.83 1.52 14.81
CA GLU A 146 21.94 1.48 16.27
C GLU A 146 22.70 2.70 16.81
N ARG A 147 23.88 3.00 16.27
CA ARG A 147 24.68 4.15 16.67
C ARG A 147 23.94 5.48 16.51
N ARG A 148 23.23 5.67 15.39
CA ARG A 148 22.45 6.91 15.15
C ARG A 148 21.25 7.02 16.09
N MET A 149 20.54 5.92 16.32
CA MET A 149 19.43 5.88 17.29
C MET A 149 19.92 6.17 18.68
N ASP A 150 20.97 5.53 19.15
CA ASP A 150 21.55 5.78 20.47
C ASP A 150 21.98 7.25 20.65
N THR A 151 22.65 7.81 19.64
CA THR A 151 23.04 9.23 19.67
C THR A 151 21.82 10.15 19.78
N MET A 152 20.75 9.86 19.03
CA MET A 152 19.50 10.63 19.09
C MET A 152 18.84 10.51 20.45
N LEU A 153 18.77 9.31 21.02
CA LEU A 153 18.14 9.06 22.31
C LEU A 153 18.93 9.68 23.46
N GLN A 154 20.25 9.60 23.46
CA GLN A 154 21.11 10.24 24.48
C GLN A 154 20.91 11.76 24.53
N ARG A 155 20.63 12.39 23.40
CA ARG A 155 20.33 13.83 23.35
C ARG A 155 18.90 14.15 23.79
N ALA A 156 17.94 13.29 23.49
CA ALA A 156 16.52 13.50 23.77
C ALA A 156 16.16 13.17 25.23
N TYR A 157 16.77 12.15 25.81
CA TYR A 157 16.38 11.62 27.11
C TYR A 157 16.48 12.65 28.29
N PRO A 158 17.50 13.50 28.38
CA PRO A 158 17.54 14.53 29.42
C PRO A 158 16.33 15.48 29.40
N ILE A 159 15.88 15.85 28.18
CA ILE A 159 14.71 16.71 28.00
C ILE A 159 13.43 15.97 28.43
N ILE A 160 13.30 14.71 28.04
CA ILE A 160 12.15 13.85 28.42
C ILE A 160 12.07 13.69 29.93
N LYS A 161 13.21 13.46 30.58
CA LYS A 161 13.32 13.34 32.02
C LYS A 161 12.86 14.63 32.71
N GLU A 162 13.33 15.77 32.24
CA GLU A 162 12.95 17.08 32.79
C GLU A 162 11.43 17.34 32.63
N VAL A 163 10.87 17.03 31.45
CA VAL A 163 9.43 17.17 31.18
C VAL A 163 8.62 16.22 32.07
N TYR A 164 9.08 14.98 32.27
CA TYR A 164 8.40 14.01 33.12
C TYR A 164 8.40 14.42 34.58
N GLU A 165 9.52 14.88 35.09
CA GLU A 165 9.66 15.33 36.49
C GLU A 165 8.84 16.59 36.77
N LYS A 166 8.75 17.53 35.84
CA LYS A 166 8.02 18.79 36.01
C LYS A 166 6.53 18.70 35.65
N GLN A 167 6.16 17.91 34.64
CA GLN A 167 4.84 17.92 34.01
C GLN A 167 4.23 16.52 33.81
N GLY A 168 4.86 15.48 34.35
CA GLY A 168 4.42 14.09 34.18
C GLY A 168 3.04 13.78 34.78
N ALA A 169 2.58 14.60 35.74
CA ALA A 169 1.22 14.49 36.27
C ALA A 169 0.15 15.09 35.33
N ILE A 170 0.55 15.98 34.41
CA ILE A 170 -0.34 16.73 33.54
C ILE A 170 -0.34 16.12 32.16
N TYR A 171 0.83 15.73 31.61
CA TYR A 171 0.98 15.22 30.24
C TYR A 171 1.04 13.70 30.22
N GLN A 172 0.10 13.09 29.52
CA GLN A 172 0.11 11.67 29.26
C GLN A 172 0.94 11.33 28.02
N ASN A 173 0.82 12.12 26.97
CA ASN A 173 1.56 11.98 25.73
C ASN A 173 2.24 13.29 25.35
N ILE A 174 3.43 13.18 24.80
CA ILE A 174 4.19 14.32 24.27
C ILE A 174 4.36 14.23 22.77
N ALA A 175 4.42 15.39 22.12
CA ALA A 175 4.68 15.54 20.72
C ALA A 175 6.16 15.79 20.48
N ILE A 176 6.86 14.87 19.83
CA ILE A 176 8.28 14.98 19.53
C ILE A 176 8.43 15.22 18.02
N PRO A 177 8.97 16.38 17.59
CA PRO A 177 9.28 16.62 16.19
C PRO A 177 10.50 15.80 15.79
N ILE A 178 10.43 15.12 14.65
CA ILE A 178 11.54 14.38 14.06
C ILE A 178 11.67 14.80 12.60
N SER A 179 12.91 14.94 12.13
CA SER A 179 13.23 15.30 10.76
C SER A 179 14.29 14.36 10.19
N ASP A 180 14.25 14.13 8.89
CA ASP A 180 15.33 13.49 8.12
C ASP A 180 16.16 14.51 7.31
N GLY A 181 15.95 15.82 7.57
CA GLY A 181 16.54 16.92 6.83
C GLY A 181 15.72 17.34 5.59
N ARG A 182 14.75 16.54 5.16
CA ARG A 182 13.85 16.84 4.01
C ARG A 182 12.40 16.98 4.45
N LYS A 183 11.96 16.09 5.33
CA LYS A 183 10.58 16.03 5.83
C LYS A 183 10.59 16.13 7.35
N MET A 184 9.53 16.67 7.92
CA MET A 184 9.32 16.76 9.35
C MET A 184 8.06 16.00 9.73
N LEU A 185 8.17 15.15 10.74
CA LEU A 185 7.08 14.38 11.32
C LEU A 185 6.94 14.73 12.80
N THR A 186 5.74 14.60 13.33
CA THR A 186 5.49 14.73 14.76
C THR A 186 5.09 13.38 15.33
N LEU A 187 5.90 12.84 16.23
CA LEU A 187 5.59 11.62 16.97
C LEU A 187 4.75 11.94 18.20
N SER A 188 3.70 11.16 18.43
CA SER A 188 2.99 11.12 19.70
C SER A 188 3.52 9.95 20.51
N VAL A 189 4.19 10.22 21.64
CA VAL A 189 4.84 9.22 22.49
C VAL A 189 4.29 9.32 23.90
N ASN A 190 4.01 8.16 24.52
CA ASN A 190 3.62 8.14 25.92
C ASN A 190 4.80 8.56 26.82
N LEU A 191 4.64 9.65 27.56
CA LEU A 191 5.70 10.26 28.34
C LEU A 191 6.26 9.32 29.42
N LYS A 192 5.38 8.61 30.12
CA LYS A 192 5.78 7.65 31.15
C LYS A 192 6.60 6.51 30.58
N LYS A 193 6.15 5.91 29.47
CA LYS A 193 6.88 4.83 28.78
C LYS A 193 8.22 5.31 28.24
N ALA A 194 8.28 6.53 27.68
CA ALA A 194 9.52 7.10 27.20
C ALA A 194 10.54 7.34 28.32
N TYR A 195 10.07 7.75 29.50
CA TYR A 195 10.92 7.92 30.69
C TYR A 195 11.41 6.56 31.22
N GLU A 196 10.50 5.59 31.43
CA GLU A 196 10.82 4.26 31.98
C GLU A 196 11.73 3.42 31.06
N SER A 197 11.64 3.62 29.75
CA SER A 197 12.46 2.91 28.74
C SER A 197 13.75 3.64 28.38
N GLU A 198 14.11 4.71 29.11
CA GLU A 198 15.29 5.56 28.81
C GLU A 198 15.31 6.05 27.36
N GLY A 199 14.12 6.35 26.81
CA GLY A 199 13.93 6.84 25.45
C GLY A 199 13.72 5.76 24.37
N LYS A 200 13.90 4.48 24.65
CA LYS A 200 13.73 3.39 23.62
C LYS A 200 12.34 3.38 23.00
N GLU A 201 11.31 3.77 23.76
CA GLU A 201 9.95 3.93 23.23
C GLU A 201 9.87 4.95 22.09
N ILE A 202 10.78 5.95 22.04
CA ILE A 202 10.82 6.93 20.94
C ILE A 202 11.28 6.26 19.65
N ALA A 203 12.36 5.46 19.71
CA ALA A 203 12.86 4.74 18.54
C ALA A 203 11.80 3.77 18.00
N ARG A 204 11.09 3.06 18.88
CA ARG A 204 10.00 2.16 18.53
C ARG A 204 8.83 2.91 17.89
N SER A 205 8.41 4.01 18.51
CA SER A 205 7.33 4.86 17.97
C SER A 205 7.71 5.51 16.64
N LEU A 206 8.99 5.87 16.45
CA LEU A 206 9.52 6.37 15.18
C LEU A 206 9.42 5.31 14.10
N SER A 207 9.99 4.12 14.34
CA SER A 207 9.95 3.01 13.38
C SER A 207 8.51 2.64 12.99
N LYS A 208 7.62 2.60 13.98
CA LYS A 208 6.19 2.38 13.74
C LYS A 208 5.57 3.46 12.85
N THR A 209 5.78 4.73 13.20
CA THR A 209 5.14 5.86 12.51
C THR A 209 5.64 5.99 11.09
N ILE A 210 6.94 5.86 10.87
CA ILE A 210 7.51 5.97 9.51
C ILE A 210 7.08 4.80 8.62
N THR A 211 7.06 3.57 9.17
CA THR A 211 6.59 2.39 8.43
C THR A 211 5.14 2.55 8.01
N LEU A 212 4.26 2.95 8.92
CA LEU A 212 2.85 3.19 8.60
C LEU A 212 2.66 4.28 7.56
N TRP A 213 3.39 5.39 7.71
CA TRP A 213 3.29 6.49 6.77
C TRP A 213 3.75 6.09 5.36
N GLN A 214 4.87 5.38 5.25
CA GLN A 214 5.38 4.90 3.96
C GLN A 214 4.45 3.84 3.33
N ILE A 215 3.90 2.91 4.13
CA ILE A 215 2.91 1.94 3.64
C ILE A 215 1.72 2.67 3.03
N ASP A 216 1.15 3.66 3.74
CA ASP A 216 -0.03 4.36 3.28
C ASP A 216 0.24 5.21 2.03
N ASP A 217 1.44 5.82 1.92
CA ASP A 217 1.84 6.64 0.78
C ASP A 217 2.10 5.78 -0.47
N LYS A 218 2.97 4.76 -0.34
CA LYS A 218 3.30 3.84 -1.45
C LYS A 218 2.10 3.03 -1.94
N TRP A 219 1.23 2.61 -1.03
CA TRP A 219 0.02 1.90 -1.43
C TRP A 219 -0.94 2.75 -2.22
N LYS A 220 -1.10 4.05 -1.90
CA LYS A 220 -1.92 4.96 -2.70
C LYS A 220 -1.36 5.17 -4.11
N GLU A 221 -0.05 5.30 -4.23
CA GLU A 221 0.63 5.42 -5.51
C GLU A 221 0.44 4.15 -6.34
N HIS A 222 0.72 2.99 -5.75
CA HIS A 222 0.53 1.69 -6.39
C HIS A 222 -0.90 1.43 -6.88
N LEU A 223 -1.91 1.86 -6.15
CA LEU A 223 -3.30 1.75 -6.62
C LEU A 223 -3.54 2.52 -7.92
N ARG A 224 -2.90 3.69 -8.11
CA ARG A 224 -2.98 4.47 -9.36
C ARG A 224 -2.25 3.75 -10.48
N ASP A 225 -1.03 3.25 -10.22
CA ASP A 225 -0.25 2.51 -11.21
C ASP A 225 -0.99 1.26 -11.68
N MET A 226 -1.70 0.57 -10.77
CA MET A 226 -2.53 -0.60 -11.11
C MET A 226 -3.77 -0.23 -11.92
N ASP A 227 -4.38 0.93 -11.68
CA ASP A 227 -5.49 1.41 -12.50
C ASP A 227 -5.00 1.77 -13.91
N ASP A 228 -3.84 2.42 -14.04
CA ASP A 228 -3.21 2.76 -15.31
C ASP A 228 -2.80 1.49 -16.07
N LEU A 229 -2.21 0.51 -15.38
CA LEU A 229 -1.90 -0.80 -15.94
C LEU A 229 -3.14 -1.50 -16.48
N LYS A 230 -4.24 -1.51 -15.72
CA LYS A 230 -5.50 -2.14 -16.11
C LYS A 230 -6.07 -1.53 -17.40
N GLN A 231 -5.89 -0.22 -17.60
CA GLN A 231 -6.30 0.46 -18.82
C GLN A 231 -5.35 0.12 -19.99
N SER A 232 -4.03 0.13 -19.76
CA SER A 232 -3.02 -0.10 -20.80
C SER A 232 -3.08 -1.51 -21.39
N VAL A 233 -3.28 -2.53 -20.57
CA VAL A 233 -3.32 -3.93 -21.02
C VAL A 233 -4.53 -4.26 -21.90
N GLN A 234 -5.57 -3.44 -21.92
CA GLN A 234 -6.70 -3.63 -22.84
C GLN A 234 -6.27 -3.49 -24.30
N ASN A 235 -5.23 -2.69 -24.57
CA ASN A 235 -4.67 -2.51 -25.90
C ASN A 235 -3.86 -3.72 -26.39
N ALA A 236 -3.41 -4.60 -25.48
CA ALA A 236 -2.65 -5.81 -25.81
C ALA A 236 -3.43 -6.80 -26.66
N THR A 237 -4.77 -6.70 -26.69
CA THR A 237 -5.63 -7.50 -27.56
C THR A 237 -5.31 -7.28 -29.04
N TYR A 238 -4.85 -6.09 -29.44
CA TYR A 238 -4.43 -5.79 -30.80
C TYR A 238 -3.15 -6.55 -31.20
N GLU A 239 -2.32 -6.94 -30.23
CA GLU A 239 -1.08 -7.70 -30.44
C GLU A 239 -1.29 -9.22 -30.31
N GLN A 240 -2.53 -9.71 -30.24
CA GLN A 240 -2.89 -11.13 -30.05
C GLN A 240 -2.32 -11.74 -28.74
N LYS A 241 -2.01 -10.91 -27.76
CA LYS A 241 -1.57 -11.35 -26.42
C LYS A 241 -2.77 -11.41 -25.47
N ASP A 242 -2.70 -12.29 -24.47
CA ASP A 242 -3.72 -12.36 -23.43
C ASP A 242 -3.54 -11.18 -22.44
N PRO A 243 -4.48 -10.23 -22.39
CA PRO A 243 -4.38 -9.08 -21.52
C PRO A 243 -4.29 -9.45 -20.02
N LEU A 244 -4.94 -10.55 -19.62
CA LEU A 244 -4.90 -10.99 -18.22
C LEU A 244 -3.52 -11.52 -17.83
N LEU A 245 -2.85 -12.24 -18.72
CA LEU A 245 -1.51 -12.75 -18.47
C LEU A 245 -0.51 -11.60 -18.31
N ILE A 246 -0.58 -10.61 -19.21
CA ILE A 246 0.26 -9.40 -19.13
C ILE A 246 -0.03 -8.65 -17.83
N TYR A 247 -1.30 -8.46 -17.50
CA TYR A 247 -1.69 -7.80 -16.26
C TYR A 247 -1.09 -8.50 -15.03
N LYS A 248 -1.18 -9.83 -14.93
CA LYS A 248 -0.60 -10.59 -13.83
C LYS A 248 0.90 -10.42 -13.72
N PHE A 249 1.62 -10.45 -14.85
CA PHE A 249 3.07 -10.29 -14.86
C PHE A 249 3.50 -8.87 -14.49
N GLU A 250 2.93 -7.86 -15.13
CA GLU A 250 3.28 -6.46 -14.87
C GLU A 250 2.85 -6.01 -13.46
N SER A 251 1.70 -6.49 -12.98
CA SER A 251 1.25 -6.20 -11.61
C SER A 251 2.19 -6.79 -10.55
N PHE A 252 2.79 -7.95 -10.82
CA PHE A 252 3.80 -8.52 -9.93
C PHE A 252 5.08 -7.65 -9.91
N ASN A 253 5.53 -7.18 -11.06
CA ASN A 253 6.69 -6.31 -11.18
C ASN A 253 6.47 -4.99 -10.44
N LEU A 254 5.32 -4.32 -10.68
CA LEU A 254 4.96 -3.07 -10.00
C LEU A 254 4.87 -3.25 -8.47
N PHE A 255 4.28 -4.36 -8.02
CA PHE A 255 4.16 -4.63 -6.59
C PHE A 255 5.51 -4.92 -5.93
N SER A 256 6.37 -5.67 -6.60
CA SER A 256 7.73 -5.95 -6.12
C SER A 256 8.55 -4.66 -6.02
N GLN A 257 8.48 -3.80 -7.02
CA GLN A 257 9.13 -2.49 -7.02
C GLN A 257 8.59 -1.60 -5.89
N MET A 258 7.29 -1.56 -5.69
CA MET A 258 6.65 -0.80 -4.61
C MET A 258 7.14 -1.27 -3.22
N LEU A 259 7.28 -2.59 -3.00
CA LEU A 259 7.81 -3.13 -1.73
C LEU A 259 9.29 -2.78 -1.52
N GLU A 260 10.08 -2.81 -2.57
CA GLU A 260 11.47 -2.39 -2.52
C GLU A 260 11.60 -0.90 -2.18
N ASP A 261 10.85 -0.04 -2.87
CA ASP A 261 10.83 1.41 -2.61
C ASP A 261 10.32 1.72 -1.20
N LEU A 262 9.32 0.96 -0.72
CA LEU A 262 8.85 1.04 0.66
C LEU A 262 9.99 0.79 1.66
N ASN A 263 10.69 -0.34 1.51
CA ASN A 263 11.78 -0.73 2.40
C ASN A 263 12.91 0.30 2.37
N LYS A 264 13.31 0.74 1.18
CA LYS A 264 14.35 1.77 0.98
C LYS A 264 13.97 3.10 1.64
N ASP A 265 12.74 3.58 1.42
CA ASP A 265 12.31 4.87 1.95
C ASP A 265 12.17 4.85 3.48
N VAL A 266 11.67 3.74 4.07
CA VAL A 266 11.67 3.56 5.53
C VAL A 266 13.08 3.62 6.09
N LEU A 267 14.01 2.83 5.56
CA LEU A 267 15.39 2.80 6.04
C LEU A 267 16.12 4.11 5.82
N SER A 268 15.98 4.72 4.65
CA SER A 268 16.57 6.02 4.32
C SER A 268 16.11 7.11 5.30
N PHE A 269 14.83 7.10 5.70
CA PHE A 269 14.35 8.02 6.72
C PHE A 269 14.95 7.69 8.11
N LEU A 270 14.88 6.44 8.55
CA LEU A 270 15.38 6.02 9.85
C LEU A 270 16.88 6.29 10.04
N LEU A 271 17.67 6.04 9.00
CA LEU A 271 19.12 6.30 9.02
C LEU A 271 19.47 7.79 9.03
N ARG A 272 18.59 8.69 8.59
CA ARG A 272 18.79 10.15 8.61
C ARG A 272 18.05 10.85 9.74
N ALA A 273 17.19 10.14 10.46
CA ALA A 273 16.32 10.73 11.47
C ALA A 273 17.11 11.43 12.60
N PHE A 274 16.68 12.62 12.94
CA PHE A 274 17.16 13.35 14.10
C PHE A 274 16.04 14.17 14.76
N ILE A 275 16.19 14.43 16.05
CA ILE A 275 15.28 15.31 16.77
C ILE A 275 15.89 16.73 16.73
N PRO A 276 15.21 17.70 16.08
CA PRO A 276 15.62 19.09 16.21
C PRO A 276 15.43 19.50 17.68
N LEU A 277 16.54 19.71 18.38
CA LEU A 277 16.54 20.03 19.80
C LEU A 277 15.85 21.38 20.01
N ARG A 278 14.82 21.36 20.86
CA ARG A 278 14.14 22.52 21.42
C ARG A 278 14.21 22.44 22.94
N ASP A 279 14.10 23.58 23.57
CA ASP A 279 14.11 23.62 25.02
C ASP A 279 12.90 22.92 25.64
N ALA A 280 13.05 22.35 26.83
CA ALA A 280 11.96 21.65 27.55
C ALA A 280 10.71 22.53 27.76
N SER A 281 10.86 23.87 27.72
CA SER A 281 9.76 24.84 27.79
C SER A 281 8.82 24.81 26.58
N GLU A 282 9.26 24.24 25.45
CA GLU A 282 8.44 24.11 24.22
C GLU A 282 7.70 22.76 24.13
N ALA A 283 7.79 21.91 25.16
CA ALA A 283 7.06 20.65 25.19
C ALA A 283 5.53 20.89 25.10
N ARG A 284 4.89 20.24 24.16
CA ARG A 284 3.44 20.32 23.97
C ARG A 284 2.80 18.96 24.17
N GLU A 285 1.64 18.96 24.81
CA GLU A 285 0.83 17.76 24.89
C GLU A 285 0.34 17.37 23.49
N SER A 286 0.55 16.12 23.12
CA SER A 286 -0.04 15.53 21.94
C SER A 286 -1.43 15.04 22.29
N ALA A 287 -2.47 15.79 21.94
CA ALA A 287 -3.83 15.30 22.04
C ALA A 287 -3.95 14.01 21.17
N PRO A 288 -4.56 12.93 21.69
CA PRO A 288 -4.86 11.77 20.86
C PRO A 288 -5.73 12.23 19.71
N GLN A 289 -5.24 12.10 18.48
CA GLN A 289 -6.05 12.31 17.28
C GLN A 289 -7.11 11.21 17.23
N GLN A 290 -8.20 11.41 17.96
CA GLN A 290 -9.42 10.69 17.65
C GLN A 290 -9.92 11.25 16.31
N PRO A 291 -10.09 10.41 15.28
CA PRO A 291 -10.79 10.84 14.09
C PRO A 291 -12.19 11.28 14.54
N LYS A 292 -12.48 12.58 14.47
CA LYS A 292 -13.83 13.09 14.63
C LYS A 292 -14.65 12.48 13.49
N ARG A 293 -15.27 11.35 13.76
CA ARG A 293 -16.37 10.83 12.95
C ARG A 293 -17.53 11.79 13.19
N ASN A 294 -17.71 12.73 12.27
CA ASN A 294 -18.97 13.46 12.15
C ASN A 294 -20.02 12.44 11.69
N MET A 295 -20.65 11.78 12.66
CA MET A 295 -21.76 10.85 12.41
C MET A 295 -22.99 11.58 11.81
N ASP A 296 -23.09 12.89 11.97
CA ASP A 296 -24.22 13.69 11.47
C ASP A 296 -24.19 13.97 9.95
N GLN A 297 -23.12 13.58 9.25
CA GLN A 297 -23.00 13.72 7.79
C GLN A 297 -23.05 12.39 7.02
N MET A 298 -23.24 11.26 7.68
CA MET A 298 -23.56 10.01 7.00
C MET A 298 -25.05 9.94 6.68
N GLN A 299 -25.49 10.66 5.66
CA GLN A 299 -26.73 10.35 4.97
C GLN A 299 -26.52 9.06 4.19
N THR A 300 -27.04 7.96 4.74
CA THR A 300 -27.15 6.70 3.99
C THR A 300 -28.19 6.94 2.89
N SER A 301 -27.73 6.84 1.64
CA SER A 301 -28.54 6.94 0.41
C SER A 301 -29.52 5.76 0.24
N ARG A 302 -30.35 5.51 1.23
CA ARG A 302 -31.34 4.42 1.23
C ARG A 302 -32.78 4.86 1.49
N THR A 303 -33.07 6.17 1.41
CA THR A 303 -34.39 6.71 1.73
C THR A 303 -35.21 7.11 0.50
N ASP A 304 -34.69 7.02 -0.71
CA ASP A 304 -35.39 7.55 -1.90
C ASP A 304 -36.08 6.48 -2.78
N LEU A 305 -36.29 5.25 -2.28
CA LEU A 305 -36.94 4.20 -3.08
C LEU A 305 -38.31 3.75 -2.58
N VAL A 306 -38.92 4.43 -1.59
CA VAL A 306 -40.26 4.06 -1.12
C VAL A 306 -41.10 5.32 -0.87
N THR A 307 -41.45 6.04 -1.91
CA THR A 307 -42.67 6.88 -1.94
C THR A 307 -42.91 7.38 -3.36
N ASN A 308 -43.44 6.52 -4.21
CA ASN A 308 -44.31 6.93 -5.33
C ASN A 308 -45.23 5.77 -5.67
N GLY A 309 -46.27 5.68 -4.91
CA GLY A 309 -47.37 4.72 -5.15
C GLY A 309 -48.59 5.15 -4.38
N GLY A 310 -49.50 5.85 -5.07
CA GLY A 310 -50.87 5.93 -4.63
C GLY A 310 -51.33 7.31 -4.17
N GLU A 311 -52.00 8.01 -5.06
CA GLU A 311 -53.41 8.40 -4.90
C GLU A 311 -53.79 9.38 -6.00
N GLN A 312 -54.43 8.85 -7.04
CA GLN A 312 -55.39 9.61 -7.81
C GLN A 312 -56.78 9.24 -7.31
N LYS A 313 -57.47 10.15 -6.68
CA LYS A 313 -58.94 10.16 -6.55
C LYS A 313 -59.52 11.43 -7.13
N SER A 314 -60.50 11.17 -7.96
CA SER A 314 -61.59 12.00 -8.53
C SER A 314 -61.19 13.02 -9.56
#